data_0831ea71b95ed05742df87133dc66550
#
_entry.id   0831ea71b95ed05742df87133dc66550
#
_cell.length_a   1.000
_cell.length_b   1.000
_cell.length_c   1.000
_cell.angle_alpha   90.00
_cell.angle_beta   90.00
_cell.angle_gamma   90.00
#
_symmetry.space_group_name_H-M   'P 1'
#
loop_
_entity.id
_entity.type
_entity.pdbx_description
1 polymer ?
#
loop_
_entity_poly.entity_id
_entity_poly.type
_entity_poly.pdbx_seq_one_letter_code
_entity_poly.pdbx_strand_id
1 'polypeptide(L)'
;MRKVLLAVAVAAALGSIAYGQAPGQVVPPQVRQPAPAPGTTDIYFIDTEGGMATLIISPTNGILGAKETLLLDAGNLNPPGRDAERIQAAMKESGVERIDTLVVTHYHGDHVGGVAALADKVPIRRVLDPGAFADELNGNRGAGFISYLPFRGKAHVTIPKPGMKIPVAGLEVNVVSSAGELITSPVPGVRRTPTANPLCAQAQQREQDNTPNNFESIGVVVDFGRFRYLDLADLTWNQEVQLVCPQNLLGTVSVYRTSRHGGDWSGAEAMVHSVRPRVAVMNNNPTKGGTAGTFKIVKSSPGLEDFWQLHFSDVVPKEVNSPESFIANFTGADGGAYIKLTARPDGSFTMKNGRNGFTKEYRAASTGVATSSR
;
A
#
# COMPACT_ATOMS: atom_id res chain seq x y z
N MET A 1 70.68 -37.33 21.32
CA MET A 1 71.09 -37.11 19.91
C MET A 1 70.30 -35.93 19.38
N ARG A 2 70.91 -34.77 19.28
CA ARG A 2 70.38 -33.48 18.81
C ARG A 2 70.53 -33.46 17.28
N LYS A 3 69.44 -33.15 16.56
CA LYS A 3 69.49 -32.76 15.14
C LYS A 3 69.18 -31.27 15.03
N VAL A 4 70.17 -30.53 14.61
CA VAL A 4 70.17 -29.11 14.27
C VAL A 4 69.65 -29.02 12.84
N LEU A 5 68.60 -28.20 12.62
CA LEU A 5 68.12 -27.80 11.29
C LEU A 5 68.68 -26.39 11.00
N LEU A 6 69.43 -26.29 9.98
CA LEU A 6 70.02 -25.05 9.44
C LEU A 6 68.96 -24.42 8.51
N ALA A 7 68.53 -23.18 8.77
CA ALA A 7 67.76 -22.38 7.88
C ALA A 7 68.62 -21.54 6.98
N VAL A 8 68.54 -21.73 5.68
CA VAL A 8 69.23 -20.91 4.66
C VAL A 8 68.27 -19.82 4.21
N ALA A 9 68.57 -18.55 4.45
CA ALA A 9 67.90 -17.41 3.95
C ALA A 9 68.46 -17.08 2.55
N VAL A 10 67.56 -17.12 1.53
CA VAL A 10 67.87 -16.63 0.19
C VAL A 10 67.23 -15.24 0.04
N ALA A 11 68.08 -14.23 -0.09
CA ALA A 11 67.60 -12.86 -0.43
C ALA A 11 67.49 -12.76 -1.95
N ALA A 12 66.27 -12.56 -2.40
CA ALA A 12 65.98 -12.25 -3.80
C ALA A 12 65.88 -10.74 -3.99
N ALA A 13 66.79 -10.17 -4.75
CA ALA A 13 66.79 -8.80 -5.21
C ALA A 13 65.78 -8.66 -6.36
N LEU A 14 64.69 -7.93 -6.14
CA LEU A 14 63.71 -7.56 -7.18
C LEU A 14 64.18 -6.31 -7.94
N GLY A 15 64.70 -6.51 -9.13
CA GLY A 15 64.95 -5.45 -10.09
C GLY A 15 63.61 -4.96 -10.68
N SER A 16 63.31 -3.68 -10.57
CA SER A 16 62.16 -3.03 -11.17
C SER A 16 62.34 -2.95 -12.68
N ILE A 17 61.59 -3.75 -13.44
CA ILE A 17 61.47 -3.61 -14.90
C ILE A 17 60.29 -2.72 -15.17
N ALA A 18 60.51 -1.51 -15.68
CA ALA A 18 59.47 -0.63 -16.18
C ALA A 18 58.92 -1.20 -17.51
N TYR A 19 57.72 -1.71 -17.46
CA TYR A 19 56.98 -2.07 -18.68
C TYR A 19 56.43 -0.80 -19.31
N GLY A 20 56.93 -0.44 -20.50
CA GLY A 20 56.36 0.59 -21.36
C GLY A 20 54.92 0.22 -21.76
N GLN A 21 54.03 1.18 -21.69
CA GLN A 21 52.64 1.03 -22.16
C GLN A 21 52.63 0.73 -23.68
N ALA A 22 52.01 -0.37 -24.07
CA ALA A 22 51.71 -0.65 -25.46
C ALA A 22 50.58 0.25 -25.94
N PRO A 23 50.65 0.85 -27.15
CA PRO A 23 49.61 1.72 -27.66
C PRO A 23 48.37 0.92 -28.10
N GLY A 24 47.19 1.32 -27.58
CA GLY A 24 45.96 1.19 -28.29
C GLY A 24 45.29 -0.18 -28.36
N GLN A 25 44.94 -0.80 -27.23
CA GLN A 25 43.82 -1.74 -27.27
C GLN A 25 42.49 -0.96 -27.26
N VAL A 26 41.85 -0.90 -28.43
CA VAL A 26 40.46 -0.43 -28.54
C VAL A 26 39.61 -1.49 -27.84
N VAL A 27 39.16 -1.17 -26.61
CA VAL A 27 38.16 -1.98 -25.92
C VAL A 27 36.87 -1.87 -26.71
N PRO A 28 36.32 -2.98 -27.26
CA PRO A 28 35.05 -2.90 -27.97
C PRO A 28 33.98 -2.34 -27.04
N PRO A 29 33.04 -1.49 -27.54
CA PRO A 29 32.00 -0.92 -26.73
C PRO A 29 31.23 -2.09 -26.09
N GLN A 30 31.20 -2.13 -24.76
CA GLN A 30 30.35 -3.08 -24.04
C GLN A 30 28.92 -2.77 -24.44
N VAL A 31 28.33 -3.68 -25.20
CA VAL A 31 26.89 -3.66 -25.47
C VAL A 31 26.20 -3.78 -24.12
N ARG A 32 25.73 -2.65 -23.61
CA ARG A 32 24.88 -2.62 -22.41
C ARG A 32 23.70 -3.51 -22.73
N GLN A 33 23.60 -4.66 -22.10
CA GLN A 33 22.38 -5.46 -22.15
C GLN A 33 21.23 -4.55 -21.70
N PRO A 34 20.12 -4.49 -22.45
CA PRO A 34 18.96 -3.73 -22.01
C PRO A 34 18.59 -4.25 -20.61
N ALA A 35 18.38 -3.33 -19.68
CA ALA A 35 17.89 -3.69 -18.36
C ALA A 35 16.65 -4.58 -18.55
N PRO A 36 16.51 -5.67 -17.78
CA PRO A 36 15.32 -6.52 -17.89
C PRO A 36 14.08 -5.63 -17.77
N ALA A 37 13.11 -5.85 -18.66
CA ALA A 37 11.87 -5.07 -18.64
C ALA A 37 11.30 -5.09 -17.22
N PRO A 38 11.01 -3.95 -16.61
CA PRO A 38 10.52 -3.92 -15.25
C PRO A 38 9.18 -4.68 -15.21
N GLY A 39 9.06 -5.60 -14.26
CA GLY A 39 7.83 -6.35 -14.03
C GLY A 39 6.64 -5.44 -13.68
N THR A 40 5.50 -6.04 -13.44
CA THR A 40 4.30 -5.37 -12.93
C THR A 40 4.12 -5.67 -11.46
N THR A 41 3.47 -4.77 -10.73
CA THR A 41 2.94 -5.03 -9.39
C THR A 41 1.43 -5.17 -9.47
N ASP A 42 0.88 -6.15 -8.77
CA ASP A 42 -0.56 -6.37 -8.69
C ASP A 42 -1.06 -5.94 -7.30
N ILE A 43 -2.21 -5.28 -7.26
CA ILE A 43 -2.92 -4.92 -6.03
C ILE A 43 -4.34 -5.46 -6.14
N TYR A 44 -4.74 -6.32 -5.19
CA TYR A 44 -6.11 -6.83 -5.08
C TYR A 44 -6.83 -6.13 -3.95
N PHE A 45 -7.91 -5.47 -4.25
CA PHE A 45 -8.89 -4.99 -3.29
C PHE A 45 -9.90 -6.11 -3.10
N ILE A 46 -9.75 -6.85 -2.01
CA ILE A 46 -10.51 -8.09 -1.77
C ILE A 46 -11.80 -7.73 -1.04
N ASP A 47 -12.90 -8.27 -1.51
CA ASP A 47 -14.18 -8.10 -0.83
C ASP A 47 -14.18 -8.83 0.51
N THR A 48 -14.40 -8.06 1.57
CA THR A 48 -14.55 -8.53 2.95
C THR A 48 -15.85 -8.01 3.57
N GLU A 49 -16.86 -7.73 2.74
CA GLU A 49 -18.18 -7.23 3.17
C GLU A 49 -18.09 -5.98 4.06
N GLY A 50 -17.38 -4.97 3.57
CA GLY A 50 -17.19 -3.69 4.27
C GLY A 50 -16.15 -3.73 5.38
N GLY A 51 -15.26 -4.69 5.34
CA GLY A 51 -13.98 -4.67 6.04
C GLY A 51 -12.84 -4.27 5.10
N MET A 52 -11.61 -4.65 5.45
CA MET A 52 -10.43 -4.36 4.65
C MET A 52 -9.56 -5.59 4.46
N ALA A 53 -9.19 -5.88 3.22
CA ALA A 53 -8.06 -6.71 2.85
C ALA A 53 -7.51 -6.23 1.51
N THR A 54 -6.28 -5.72 1.51
CA THR A 54 -5.59 -5.29 0.30
C THR A 54 -4.30 -6.10 0.15
N LEU A 55 -4.25 -6.96 -0.87
CA LEU A 55 -3.08 -7.78 -1.16
C LEU A 55 -2.25 -7.14 -2.27
N ILE A 56 -1.00 -6.81 -1.96
CA ILE A 56 -0.01 -6.22 -2.87
C ILE A 56 1.04 -7.27 -3.19
N ILE A 57 1.23 -7.54 -4.47
CA ILE A 57 2.21 -8.49 -4.99
C ILE A 57 3.34 -7.70 -5.64
N SER A 58 4.56 -7.89 -5.18
CA SER A 58 5.73 -7.23 -5.73
C SER A 58 5.97 -7.61 -7.20
N PRO A 59 6.68 -6.76 -7.98
CA PRO A 59 7.18 -7.19 -9.26
C PRO A 59 8.14 -8.38 -9.07
N THR A 60 8.23 -9.25 -10.07
CA THR A 60 9.20 -10.36 -10.04
C THR A 60 10.61 -9.83 -9.96
N ASN A 61 11.39 -10.28 -8.98
CA ASN A 61 12.79 -9.94 -8.86
C ASN A 61 13.64 -10.78 -9.81
N GLY A 62 14.18 -10.16 -10.84
CA GLY A 62 15.26 -10.57 -11.75
C GLY A 62 15.56 -12.08 -11.85
N ILE A 63 16.56 -12.54 -11.14
CA ILE A 63 17.21 -13.84 -11.37
C ILE A 63 16.40 -15.06 -10.91
N LEU A 64 15.49 -14.93 -9.94
CA LEU A 64 14.74 -16.06 -9.38
C LEU A 64 13.23 -15.97 -9.58
N GLY A 65 12.71 -14.90 -10.17
CA GLY A 65 11.27 -14.73 -10.40
C GLY A 65 10.38 -14.74 -9.13
N ALA A 66 11.01 -14.66 -7.95
CA ALA A 66 10.28 -14.69 -6.69
C ALA A 66 9.51 -13.39 -6.49
N LYS A 67 8.23 -13.52 -6.12
CA LYS A 67 7.37 -12.41 -5.71
C LYS A 67 7.33 -12.33 -4.18
N GLU A 68 7.27 -11.11 -3.66
CA GLU A 68 6.96 -10.87 -2.24
C GLU A 68 5.56 -10.31 -2.10
N THR A 69 4.96 -10.55 -0.94
CA THR A 69 3.58 -10.20 -0.66
C THR A 69 3.50 -9.27 0.55
N LEU A 70 2.70 -8.21 0.39
CA LEU A 70 2.28 -7.33 1.47
C LEU A 70 0.76 -7.39 1.56
N LEU A 71 0.23 -7.80 2.70
CA LEU A 71 -1.20 -7.79 2.98
C LEU A 71 -1.50 -6.69 4.00
N LEU A 72 -2.41 -5.78 3.66
CA LEU A 72 -2.98 -4.80 4.58
C LEU A 72 -4.33 -5.32 5.05
N ASP A 73 -4.44 -5.68 6.30
CA ASP A 73 -5.58 -6.29 6.99
C ASP A 73 -6.07 -7.62 6.38
N ALA A 74 -6.98 -8.28 7.08
CA ALA A 74 -7.49 -9.60 6.70
C ALA A 74 -9.03 -9.72 6.84
N GLY A 75 -9.73 -8.59 6.96
CA GLY A 75 -11.20 -8.57 7.00
C GLY A 75 -11.81 -8.99 8.33
N ASN A 76 -13.01 -9.53 8.25
CA ASN A 76 -13.89 -9.82 9.36
C ASN A 76 -13.65 -11.19 10.02
N LEU A 77 -14.01 -11.28 11.30
CA LEU A 77 -14.07 -12.54 12.02
C LEU A 77 -15.22 -13.43 11.54
N ASN A 78 -16.35 -12.83 11.15
CA ASN A 78 -17.58 -13.53 10.79
C ASN A 78 -18.03 -13.21 9.34
N PRO A 79 -18.51 -14.23 8.58
CA PRO A 79 -18.48 -15.66 8.91
C PRO A 79 -17.05 -16.20 9.00
N PRO A 80 -16.79 -17.17 9.90
CA PRO A 80 -15.44 -17.68 10.10
C PRO A 80 -14.81 -18.22 8.82
N GLY A 81 -13.60 -17.76 8.51
CA GLY A 81 -12.81 -18.24 7.38
C GLY A 81 -13.16 -17.65 6.01
N ARG A 82 -14.33 -16.99 5.82
CA ARG A 82 -14.75 -16.42 4.53
C ARG A 82 -13.68 -15.50 3.91
N ASP A 83 -13.23 -14.52 4.69
CA ASP A 83 -12.29 -13.53 4.17
C ASP A 83 -10.89 -14.12 3.94
N ALA A 84 -10.49 -15.07 4.80
CA ALA A 84 -9.27 -15.84 4.59
C ALA A 84 -9.30 -16.66 3.29
N GLU A 85 -10.45 -17.26 2.92
CA GLU A 85 -10.63 -17.98 1.66
C GLU A 85 -10.58 -17.05 0.44
N ARG A 86 -11.17 -15.85 0.54
CA ARG A 86 -11.10 -14.83 -0.50
C ARG A 86 -9.67 -14.32 -0.72
N ILE A 87 -8.91 -14.12 0.38
CA ILE A 87 -7.49 -13.77 0.32
C ILE A 87 -6.69 -14.90 -0.34
N GLN A 88 -6.92 -16.17 0.06
CA GLN A 88 -6.25 -17.31 -0.57
C GLN A 88 -6.57 -17.43 -2.07
N ALA A 89 -7.80 -17.13 -2.49
CA ALA A 89 -8.17 -17.14 -3.91
C ALA A 89 -7.36 -16.12 -4.72
N ALA A 90 -7.19 -14.89 -4.21
CA ALA A 90 -6.36 -13.86 -4.81
C ALA A 90 -4.87 -14.26 -4.83
N MET A 91 -4.36 -14.87 -3.76
CA MET A 91 -3.00 -15.41 -3.69
C MET A 91 -2.77 -16.49 -4.74
N LYS A 92 -3.71 -17.44 -4.87
CA LYS A 92 -3.64 -18.52 -5.85
C LYS A 92 -3.63 -17.97 -7.29
N GLU A 93 -4.48 -16.99 -7.59
CA GLU A 93 -4.50 -16.32 -8.91
C GLU A 93 -3.16 -15.67 -9.22
N SER A 94 -2.51 -15.09 -8.21
CA SER A 94 -1.20 -14.43 -8.34
C SER A 94 -0.01 -15.38 -8.34
N GLY A 95 -0.23 -16.68 -8.05
CA GLY A 95 0.83 -17.68 -7.93
C GLY A 95 1.74 -17.47 -6.71
N VAL A 96 1.19 -17.00 -5.58
CA VAL A 96 1.91 -16.83 -4.31
C VAL A 96 1.29 -17.71 -3.23
N GLU A 97 2.12 -18.23 -2.33
CA GLU A 97 1.72 -19.27 -1.35
C GLU A 97 1.89 -18.81 0.11
N ARG A 98 2.42 -17.61 0.34
CA ARG A 98 2.67 -17.07 1.69
C ARG A 98 2.44 -15.58 1.74
N ILE A 99 2.28 -15.06 2.92
CA ILE A 99 2.33 -13.62 3.22
C ILE A 99 3.71 -13.30 3.80
N ASP A 100 4.51 -12.51 3.08
CA ASP A 100 5.83 -12.09 3.57
C ASP A 100 5.72 -10.99 4.63
N THR A 101 4.75 -10.09 4.48
CA THR A 101 4.43 -9.06 5.47
C THR A 101 2.92 -8.87 5.59
N LEU A 102 2.39 -9.06 6.78
CA LEU A 102 1.04 -8.64 7.17
C LEU A 102 1.14 -7.32 7.92
N VAL A 103 0.36 -6.34 7.53
CA VAL A 103 0.11 -5.12 8.30
C VAL A 103 -1.31 -5.20 8.84
N VAL A 104 -1.46 -5.29 10.15
CA VAL A 104 -2.73 -5.04 10.85
C VAL A 104 -2.78 -3.55 11.10
N THR A 105 -3.63 -2.83 10.37
CA THR A 105 -3.62 -1.36 10.39
C THR A 105 -4.10 -0.81 11.74
N HIS A 106 -5.13 -1.44 12.30
CA HIS A 106 -5.68 -1.18 13.62
C HIS A 106 -6.55 -2.37 14.08
N TYR A 107 -7.14 -2.32 15.26
CA TYR A 107 -7.73 -3.51 15.87
C TYR A 107 -9.25 -3.65 15.75
N HIS A 108 -9.92 -2.91 14.88
CA HIS A 108 -11.34 -3.17 14.59
C HIS A 108 -11.55 -4.54 13.95
N GLY A 109 -12.67 -5.16 14.29
CA GLY A 109 -12.96 -6.54 13.92
C GLY A 109 -13.04 -6.79 12.41
N ASP A 110 -13.35 -5.79 11.63
CA ASP A 110 -13.43 -5.81 10.17
C ASP A 110 -12.08 -5.59 9.46
N HIS A 111 -11.00 -5.43 10.25
CA HIS A 111 -9.61 -5.33 9.80
C HIS A 111 -8.79 -6.52 10.31
N VAL A 112 -8.82 -6.78 11.61
CA VAL A 112 -8.00 -7.79 12.26
C VAL A 112 -8.69 -9.15 12.40
N GLY A 113 -10.01 -9.19 12.24
CA GLY A 113 -10.83 -10.36 12.59
C GLY A 113 -10.52 -11.63 11.81
N GLY A 114 -10.14 -11.50 10.54
CA GLY A 114 -9.80 -12.63 9.67
C GLY A 114 -8.38 -13.18 9.85
N VAL A 115 -7.50 -12.49 10.60
CA VAL A 115 -6.07 -12.84 10.71
C VAL A 115 -5.85 -14.25 11.25
N ALA A 116 -6.55 -14.65 12.31
CA ALA A 116 -6.38 -15.96 12.90
C ALA A 116 -6.72 -17.09 11.90
N ALA A 117 -7.89 -16.98 11.23
CA ALA A 117 -8.31 -17.95 10.23
C ALA A 117 -7.39 -17.99 9.00
N LEU A 118 -6.80 -16.85 8.63
CA LEU A 118 -5.81 -16.77 7.56
C LEU A 118 -4.50 -17.45 7.97
N ALA A 119 -4.01 -17.22 9.18
CA ALA A 119 -2.77 -17.79 9.70
C ALA A 119 -2.83 -19.33 9.82
N ASP A 120 -4.02 -19.89 10.03
CA ASP A 120 -4.22 -21.36 10.02
C ASP A 120 -4.08 -21.96 8.60
N LYS A 121 -4.22 -21.16 7.56
CA LYS A 121 -4.24 -21.60 6.15
C LYS A 121 -2.98 -21.19 5.38
N VAL A 122 -2.33 -20.09 5.76
CA VAL A 122 -1.26 -19.44 5.00
C VAL A 122 -0.10 -19.06 5.92
N PRO A 123 1.15 -19.41 5.56
CA PRO A 123 2.32 -18.96 6.31
C PRO A 123 2.44 -17.44 6.27
N ILE A 124 2.56 -16.80 7.43
CA ILE A 124 2.80 -15.36 7.60
C ILE A 124 4.18 -15.18 8.24
N ARG A 125 5.10 -14.47 7.57
CA ARG A 125 6.49 -14.37 8.01
C ARG A 125 6.74 -13.31 9.06
N ARG A 126 6.15 -12.12 8.86
CA ARG A 126 6.27 -10.98 9.78
C ARG A 126 4.96 -10.22 9.85
N VAL A 127 4.77 -9.57 10.97
CA VAL A 127 3.58 -8.77 11.24
C VAL A 127 4.02 -7.37 11.66
N LEU A 128 3.34 -6.37 11.13
CA LEU A 128 3.36 -5.02 11.66
C LEU A 128 1.98 -4.73 12.24
N ASP A 129 1.92 -4.20 13.45
CA ASP A 129 0.68 -3.73 14.07
C ASP A 129 0.95 -2.45 14.89
N PRO A 130 -0.07 -1.69 15.27
CA PRO A 130 0.13 -0.43 15.98
C PRO A 130 0.56 -0.59 17.46
N GLY A 131 0.72 -1.81 17.94
CA GLY A 131 1.15 -2.08 19.32
C GLY A 131 0.00 -2.39 20.26
N ALA A 132 0.30 -2.52 21.56
CA ALA A 132 -0.70 -2.74 22.60
C ALA A 132 -1.08 -1.40 23.22
N PHE A 133 -2.38 -1.07 23.20
CA PHE A 133 -2.92 0.17 23.74
C PHE A 133 -3.65 -0.08 25.07
N ALA A 134 -3.65 0.92 25.94
CA ALA A 134 -4.24 0.83 27.28
C ALA A 134 -5.74 0.49 27.23
N ASP A 135 -6.46 1.03 26.26
CA ASP A 135 -7.91 0.78 26.11
C ASP A 135 -8.22 -0.65 25.70
N GLU A 136 -7.39 -1.24 24.85
CA GLU A 136 -7.48 -2.65 24.49
C GLU A 136 -7.15 -3.57 25.67
N LEU A 137 -6.26 -3.16 26.55
CA LEU A 137 -5.90 -3.88 27.76
C LEU A 137 -6.96 -3.74 28.87
N ASN A 138 -7.72 -2.64 28.89
CA ASN A 138 -8.69 -2.31 29.94
C ASN A 138 -10.12 -2.84 29.71
N GLY A 139 -10.34 -3.70 28.71
CA GLY A 139 -11.58 -4.46 28.57
C GLY A 139 -12.51 -4.06 27.44
N ASN A 140 -12.22 -3.05 26.63
CA ASN A 140 -12.99 -2.71 25.44
C ASN A 140 -12.48 -3.51 24.21
N ARG A 141 -12.39 -4.83 24.39
CA ARG A 141 -11.78 -5.74 23.40
C ARG A 141 -12.84 -6.28 22.47
N GLY A 142 -12.86 -5.80 21.24
CA GLY A 142 -13.66 -6.42 20.20
C GLY A 142 -13.27 -7.89 19.97
N ALA A 143 -14.23 -8.73 19.59
CA ALA A 143 -14.00 -10.15 19.32
C ALA A 143 -12.90 -10.40 18.28
N GLY A 144 -12.75 -9.52 17.29
CA GLY A 144 -11.69 -9.59 16.29
C GLY A 144 -10.29 -9.49 16.88
N PHE A 145 -10.07 -8.52 17.77
CA PHE A 145 -8.79 -8.36 18.47
C PHE A 145 -8.49 -9.57 19.37
N ILE A 146 -9.49 -10.04 20.12
CA ILE A 146 -9.33 -11.21 21.00
C ILE A 146 -8.90 -12.44 20.18
N SER A 147 -9.48 -12.65 18.99
CA SER A 147 -9.12 -13.76 18.10
C SER A 147 -7.69 -13.66 17.55
N TYR A 148 -7.18 -12.46 17.39
CA TYR A 148 -5.83 -12.16 16.89
C TYR A 148 -4.72 -12.43 17.92
N LEU A 149 -5.00 -12.24 19.22
CA LEU A 149 -3.98 -12.29 20.27
C LEU A 149 -3.18 -13.61 20.32
N PRO A 150 -3.77 -14.82 20.18
CA PRO A 150 -3.00 -16.07 20.20
C PRO A 150 -2.01 -16.18 19.04
N PHE A 151 -2.35 -15.66 17.86
CA PHE A 151 -1.44 -15.59 16.72
C PHE A 151 -0.37 -14.53 16.96
N ARG A 152 -0.75 -13.32 17.38
CA ARG A 152 0.16 -12.21 17.69
C ARG A 152 1.24 -12.60 18.68
N GLY A 153 0.87 -13.36 19.72
CA GLY A 153 1.81 -13.82 20.76
C GLY A 153 2.89 -14.79 20.26
N LYS A 154 2.72 -15.38 19.08
CA LYS A 154 3.69 -16.31 18.44
C LYS A 154 4.39 -15.67 17.24
N ALA A 155 3.90 -14.55 16.75
CA ALA A 155 4.41 -13.88 15.55
C ALA A 155 5.60 -12.95 15.86
N HIS A 156 6.44 -12.72 14.85
CA HIS A 156 7.43 -11.64 14.88
C HIS A 156 6.72 -10.31 14.57
N VAL A 157 6.33 -9.61 15.63
CA VAL A 157 5.61 -8.34 15.54
C VAL A 157 6.58 -7.17 15.60
N THR A 158 6.42 -6.20 14.69
CA THR A 158 7.09 -4.91 14.70
C THR A 158 6.05 -3.80 14.80
N ILE A 159 6.25 -2.86 15.70
CA ILE A 159 5.46 -1.63 15.77
C ILE A 159 6.13 -0.61 14.85
N PRO A 160 5.54 -0.29 13.68
CA PRO A 160 6.16 0.62 12.76
C PRO A 160 6.03 2.06 13.24
N LYS A 161 7.00 2.90 12.87
CA LYS A 161 6.93 4.34 13.11
C LYS A 161 6.73 5.09 11.80
N PRO A 162 6.05 6.23 11.80
CA PRO A 162 5.96 7.09 10.62
C PRO A 162 7.35 7.39 10.05
N GLY A 163 7.50 7.27 8.73
CA GLY A 163 8.77 7.38 8.01
C GLY A 163 9.55 6.07 7.89
N MET A 164 9.17 5.00 8.58
CA MET A 164 9.74 3.67 8.39
C MET A 164 9.39 3.14 7.00
N LYS A 165 10.35 2.42 6.38
CA LYS A 165 10.10 1.66 5.15
C LYS A 165 9.77 0.21 5.49
N ILE A 166 8.69 -0.30 4.90
CA ILE A 166 8.36 -1.72 4.91
C ILE A 166 9.11 -2.37 3.75
N PRO A 167 10.01 -3.34 3.99
CA PRO A 167 10.78 -3.96 2.92
C PRO A 167 9.87 -4.87 2.08
N VAL A 168 9.67 -4.49 0.81
CA VAL A 168 9.01 -5.27 -0.23
C VAL A 168 9.83 -5.12 -1.50
N ALA A 169 10.27 -6.22 -2.07
CA ALA A 169 11.18 -6.20 -3.20
C ALA A 169 10.60 -5.44 -4.41
N GLY A 170 11.37 -4.49 -4.94
CA GLY A 170 10.98 -3.68 -6.11
C GLY A 170 9.91 -2.61 -5.85
N LEU A 171 9.45 -2.45 -4.61
CA LEU A 171 8.53 -1.39 -4.19
C LEU A 171 9.17 -0.52 -3.11
N GLU A 172 8.79 0.76 -3.08
CA GLU A 172 9.06 1.62 -1.93
C GLU A 172 7.77 1.80 -1.13
N VAL A 173 7.70 1.15 0.04
CA VAL A 173 6.54 1.22 0.93
C VAL A 173 6.89 2.05 2.14
N ASN A 174 6.29 3.23 2.27
CA ASN A 174 6.57 4.17 3.35
C ASN A 174 5.37 4.25 4.30
N VAL A 175 5.61 4.06 5.59
CA VAL A 175 4.61 4.25 6.64
C VAL A 175 4.41 5.75 6.85
N VAL A 176 3.17 6.24 6.75
CA VAL A 176 2.85 7.67 6.89
C VAL A 176 2.11 8.00 8.18
N SER A 177 1.44 7.00 8.77
CA SER A 177 0.81 7.08 10.09
C SER A 177 0.96 5.75 10.83
N SER A 178 1.03 5.77 12.14
CA SER A 178 1.04 4.59 13.01
C SER A 178 0.88 5.01 14.47
N ALA A 179 0.08 4.27 15.23
CA ALA A 179 -0.04 4.45 16.67
C ALA A 179 -0.35 5.90 17.09
N GLY A 180 -1.15 6.61 16.31
CA GLY A 180 -1.52 8.01 16.53
C GLY A 180 -0.50 9.03 16.04
N GLU A 181 0.70 8.62 15.66
CA GLU A 181 1.74 9.48 15.11
C GLU A 181 1.66 9.60 13.58
N LEU A 182 2.11 10.73 13.03
CA LEU A 182 2.15 11.04 11.60
C LEU A 182 3.56 11.39 11.16
N ILE A 183 3.84 11.25 9.85
CA ILE A 183 5.08 11.81 9.27
C ILE A 183 5.10 13.33 9.42
N THR A 184 6.30 13.86 9.66
CA THR A 184 6.58 15.31 9.74
C THR A 184 7.39 15.84 8.55
N SER A 185 7.79 14.94 7.66
CA SER A 185 8.53 15.24 6.45
C SER A 185 7.87 14.56 5.26
N PRO A 186 7.96 15.14 4.05
CA PRO A 186 7.39 14.56 2.85
C PRO A 186 7.93 13.14 2.59
N VAL A 187 7.06 12.28 2.05
CA VAL A 187 7.50 10.97 1.54
C VAL A 187 8.52 11.15 0.40
N PRO A 188 9.37 10.16 0.11
CA PRO A 188 10.33 10.23 -0.97
C PRO A 188 9.69 10.68 -2.29
N GLY A 189 10.42 11.48 -3.07
CA GLY A 189 9.95 12.03 -4.34
C GLY A 189 9.01 13.24 -4.25
N VAL A 190 8.51 13.58 -3.07
CA VAL A 190 7.70 14.78 -2.84
C VAL A 190 8.60 15.93 -2.39
N ARG A 191 8.58 17.04 -3.16
CA ARG A 191 9.35 18.25 -2.81
C ARG A 191 8.55 19.11 -1.85
N ARG A 192 9.20 19.64 -0.82
CA ARG A 192 8.65 20.73 -0.03
C ARG A 192 8.49 21.95 -0.92
N THR A 193 7.30 22.54 -0.91
CA THR A 193 7.06 23.83 -1.57
C THR A 193 7.26 24.95 -0.55
N PRO A 194 7.79 26.12 -0.95
CA PRO A 194 7.91 27.25 -0.04
C PRO A 194 6.55 27.84 0.35
N THR A 195 5.51 27.56 -0.43
CA THR A 195 4.13 28.02 -0.18
C THR A 195 3.30 26.95 0.51
N ALA A 196 2.44 27.38 1.42
CA ALA A 196 1.46 26.49 2.04
C ALA A 196 0.49 25.91 0.98
N ASN A 197 -0.01 24.72 1.25
CA ASN A 197 -1.06 24.12 0.43
C ASN A 197 -2.33 25.00 0.48
N PRO A 198 -2.79 25.54 -0.66
CA PRO A 198 -3.92 26.49 -0.68
C PRO A 198 -5.22 25.88 -0.14
N LEU A 199 -5.39 24.58 -0.21
CA LEU A 199 -6.57 23.88 0.30
C LEU A 199 -6.67 23.93 1.84
N CYS A 200 -5.55 24.24 2.52
CA CYS A 200 -5.55 24.34 3.98
C CYS A 200 -6.33 25.54 4.51
N ALA A 201 -6.48 26.59 3.71
CA ALA A 201 -7.28 27.75 4.11
C ALA A 201 -8.78 27.42 4.30
N GLN A 202 -9.24 26.35 3.64
CA GLN A 202 -10.64 25.87 3.70
C GLN A 202 -10.76 24.54 4.44
N ALA A 203 -9.65 23.98 4.92
CA ALA A 203 -9.65 22.72 5.64
C ALA A 203 -10.38 22.87 6.98
N GLN A 204 -11.52 22.20 7.08
CA GLN A 204 -12.30 22.21 8.31
C GLN A 204 -11.79 21.13 9.26
N GLN A 205 -11.50 21.52 10.49
CA GLN A 205 -11.36 20.55 11.58
C GLN A 205 -12.77 20.07 11.97
N ARG A 206 -12.88 18.80 12.28
CA ARG A 206 -14.11 18.20 12.81
C ARG A 206 -13.98 17.94 14.30
N GLU A 207 -15.09 17.68 14.95
CA GLU A 207 -15.09 17.09 16.28
C GLU A 207 -14.20 15.85 16.28
N GLN A 208 -13.48 15.64 17.38
CA GLN A 208 -12.58 14.48 17.48
C GLN A 208 -13.40 13.19 17.36
N ASP A 209 -12.98 12.34 16.45
CA ASP A 209 -13.53 10.99 16.36
C ASP A 209 -13.11 10.19 17.60
N ASN A 210 -14.09 9.88 18.44
CA ASN A 210 -13.90 9.10 19.66
C ASN A 210 -14.03 7.59 19.42
N THR A 211 -14.13 7.14 18.14
CA THR A 211 -14.09 5.72 17.83
C THR A 211 -12.69 5.18 18.15
N PRO A 212 -12.56 4.24 19.11
CA PRO A 212 -11.26 3.70 19.48
C PRO A 212 -10.49 3.16 18.27
N ASN A 213 -9.17 3.21 18.33
CA ASN A 213 -8.22 2.63 17.37
C ASN A 213 -8.14 3.28 15.96
N ASN A 214 -9.14 3.97 15.45
CA ASN A 214 -9.05 4.57 14.10
C ASN A 214 -7.88 5.55 13.98
N PHE A 215 -7.65 6.39 14.99
CA PHE A 215 -6.53 7.33 14.99
C PHE A 215 -5.15 6.67 15.03
N GLU A 216 -5.09 5.37 15.32
CA GLU A 216 -3.86 4.58 15.41
C GLU A 216 -3.53 3.90 14.08
N SER A 217 -4.40 4.03 13.08
CA SER A 217 -4.27 3.37 11.78
C SER A 217 -2.89 3.52 11.16
N ILE A 218 -2.31 2.37 10.77
CA ILE A 218 -1.10 2.36 9.96
C ILE A 218 -1.48 2.68 8.52
N GLY A 219 -1.11 3.89 8.09
CA GLY A 219 -1.25 4.32 6.71
C GLY A 219 0.04 4.14 5.93
N VAL A 220 -0.06 3.84 4.64
CA VAL A 220 1.09 3.63 3.76
C VAL A 220 0.97 4.36 2.43
N VAL A 221 2.13 4.78 1.92
CA VAL A 221 2.33 5.15 0.51
C VAL A 221 3.20 4.08 -0.13
N VAL A 222 2.73 3.52 -1.26
CA VAL A 222 3.45 2.52 -2.03
C VAL A 222 3.84 3.11 -3.37
N ASP A 223 5.14 3.18 -3.64
CA ASP A 223 5.68 3.67 -4.91
C ASP A 223 6.26 2.53 -5.75
N PHE A 224 5.92 2.54 -7.03
CA PHE A 224 6.51 1.70 -8.06
C PHE A 224 6.88 2.55 -9.27
N GLY A 225 8.11 3.05 -9.28
CA GLY A 225 8.53 4.05 -10.26
C GLY A 225 7.69 5.34 -10.18
N ARG A 226 6.90 5.63 -11.23
CA ARG A 226 5.99 6.79 -11.26
C ARG A 226 4.56 6.46 -10.78
N PHE A 227 4.25 5.20 -10.56
CA PHE A 227 2.98 4.79 -9.96
C PHE A 227 3.04 4.99 -8.44
N ARG A 228 2.01 5.61 -7.86
CA ARG A 228 1.87 5.80 -6.42
C ARG A 228 0.48 5.40 -5.95
N TYR A 229 0.42 4.56 -4.95
CA TYR A 229 -0.79 4.12 -4.27
C TYR A 229 -0.81 4.65 -2.83
N LEU A 230 -1.96 5.15 -2.39
CA LEU A 230 -2.20 5.64 -1.04
C LEU A 230 -3.28 4.81 -0.35
N ASP A 231 -2.97 4.32 0.84
CA ASP A 231 -3.87 3.67 1.75
C ASP A 231 -3.67 4.20 3.17
N LEU A 232 -4.70 4.82 3.73
CA LEU A 232 -4.67 5.39 5.08
C LEU A 232 -5.52 4.57 6.07
N ALA A 233 -5.98 3.38 5.68
CA ALA A 233 -6.89 2.56 6.48
C ALA A 233 -8.11 3.35 6.96
N ASP A 234 -8.33 3.42 8.28
CA ASP A 234 -9.44 4.15 8.88
C ASP A 234 -9.00 5.45 9.58
N LEU A 235 -7.84 6.00 9.17
CA LEU A 235 -7.28 7.22 9.74
C LEU A 235 -8.34 8.33 9.80
N THR A 236 -8.34 9.09 10.90
CA THR A 236 -9.38 10.09 11.17
C THR A 236 -9.24 11.33 10.30
N TRP A 237 -10.34 12.04 10.07
CA TRP A 237 -10.42 13.27 9.28
C TRP A 237 -9.33 14.29 9.65
N ASN A 238 -9.18 14.58 10.95
CA ASN A 238 -8.23 15.61 11.39
C ASN A 238 -6.78 15.21 11.13
N GLN A 239 -6.44 13.93 11.26
CA GLN A 239 -5.10 13.43 10.96
C GLN A 239 -4.83 13.46 9.45
N GLU A 240 -5.81 13.14 8.62
CA GLU A 240 -5.69 13.27 7.16
C GLU A 240 -5.40 14.72 6.76
N VAL A 241 -6.07 15.71 7.39
CA VAL A 241 -5.77 17.13 7.18
C VAL A 241 -4.34 17.46 7.60
N GLN A 242 -3.84 16.92 8.71
CA GLN A 242 -2.46 17.15 9.17
C GLN A 242 -1.41 16.61 8.19
N LEU A 243 -1.69 15.52 7.47
CA LEU A 243 -0.79 14.95 6.47
C LEU A 243 -0.61 15.86 5.22
N VAL A 244 -1.52 16.81 5.01
CA VAL A 244 -1.49 17.68 3.83
C VAL A 244 -1.43 19.17 4.17
N CYS A 245 -1.54 19.53 5.44
CA CYS A 245 -1.51 20.92 5.93
C CYS A 245 -0.44 21.12 7.01
N PRO A 246 0.36 22.21 6.93
CA PRO A 246 0.28 23.28 5.95
C PRO A 246 0.90 22.92 4.58
N GLN A 247 1.51 21.74 4.44
CA GLN A 247 2.12 21.26 3.21
C GLN A 247 1.67 19.84 2.92
N ASN A 248 1.44 19.50 1.65
CA ASN A 248 1.14 18.14 1.25
C ASN A 248 2.40 17.27 1.38
N LEU A 249 2.43 16.42 2.40
CA LEU A 249 3.52 15.49 2.68
C LEU A 249 3.42 14.18 1.87
N LEU A 250 2.25 13.88 1.30
CA LEU A 250 1.96 12.65 0.59
C LEU A 250 2.24 12.75 -0.92
N GLY A 251 2.18 13.99 -1.48
CA GLY A 251 2.25 14.22 -2.92
C GLY A 251 0.96 13.83 -3.65
N THR A 252 1.02 13.77 -4.98
CA THR A 252 -0.09 13.29 -5.81
C THR A 252 0.00 11.78 -6.00
N VAL A 253 -1.17 11.12 -6.17
CA VAL A 253 -1.23 9.66 -6.26
C VAL A 253 -1.93 9.19 -7.54
N SER A 254 -1.54 8.02 -8.02
CA SER A 254 -2.24 7.36 -9.12
C SER A 254 -3.56 6.76 -8.65
N VAL A 255 -3.53 6.09 -7.49
CA VAL A 255 -4.71 5.44 -6.92
C VAL A 255 -4.79 5.70 -5.42
N TYR A 256 -5.98 6.00 -4.94
CA TYR A 256 -6.34 6.18 -3.54
C TYR A 256 -7.42 5.17 -3.14
N ARG A 257 -7.16 4.37 -2.11
CA ARG A 257 -8.22 3.63 -1.43
C ARG A 257 -8.91 4.56 -0.43
N THR A 258 -10.22 4.71 -0.56
CA THR A 258 -10.96 5.61 0.32
C THR A 258 -10.85 5.17 1.77
N SER A 259 -10.44 6.09 2.63
CA SER A 259 -10.33 5.82 4.06
C SER A 259 -11.69 5.44 4.65
N ARG A 260 -11.65 4.57 5.66
CA ARG A 260 -12.82 4.17 6.46
C ARG A 260 -14.02 3.76 5.61
N HIS A 261 -13.76 2.90 4.62
CA HIS A 261 -14.78 2.32 3.73
C HIS A 261 -15.61 3.36 2.96
N GLY A 262 -15.15 4.61 2.88
CA GLY A 262 -15.92 5.73 2.34
C GLY A 262 -16.98 6.25 3.31
N GLY A 263 -16.72 6.23 4.59
CA GLY A 263 -17.56 6.84 5.63
C GLY A 263 -17.21 8.31 5.89
N ASP A 264 -18.13 9.09 6.45
CA ASP A 264 -18.00 10.55 6.59
C ASP A 264 -16.94 11.01 7.61
N TRP A 265 -16.43 10.13 8.48
CA TRP A 265 -15.44 10.46 9.50
C TRP A 265 -13.99 10.46 9.00
N SER A 266 -13.80 10.16 7.72
CA SER A 266 -12.51 10.17 7.04
C SER A 266 -12.70 10.66 5.60
N GLY A 267 -11.64 10.67 4.79
CA GLY A 267 -11.70 11.15 3.42
C GLY A 267 -11.81 12.68 3.36
N ALA A 268 -11.03 13.39 4.21
CA ALA A 268 -11.06 14.85 4.30
C ALA A 268 -10.86 15.49 2.92
N GLU A 269 -11.74 16.44 2.55
CA GLU A 269 -11.69 17.11 1.23
C GLU A 269 -10.32 17.71 0.96
N ALA A 270 -9.71 18.38 1.94
CA ALA A 270 -8.37 18.93 1.82
C ALA A 270 -7.33 17.84 1.50
N MET A 271 -7.45 16.64 2.09
CA MET A 271 -6.54 15.52 1.83
C MET A 271 -6.80 14.96 0.43
N VAL A 272 -8.03 14.55 0.11
CA VAL A 272 -8.39 13.92 -1.17
C VAL A 272 -8.02 14.84 -2.35
N HIS A 273 -8.35 16.14 -2.24
CA HIS A 273 -8.05 17.12 -3.29
C HIS A 273 -6.56 17.49 -3.38
N SER A 274 -5.80 17.33 -2.27
CA SER A 274 -4.34 17.54 -2.28
C SER A 274 -3.59 16.40 -2.95
N VAL A 275 -4.02 15.16 -2.70
CA VAL A 275 -3.37 13.98 -3.29
C VAL A 275 -3.83 13.72 -4.72
N ARG A 276 -4.96 14.32 -5.16
CA ARG A 276 -5.44 14.32 -6.55
C ARG A 276 -5.41 12.95 -7.21
N PRO A 277 -6.11 11.94 -6.67
CA PRO A 277 -6.08 10.60 -7.24
C PRO A 277 -6.64 10.61 -8.67
N ARG A 278 -6.01 9.85 -9.56
CA ARG A 278 -6.58 9.57 -10.88
C ARG A 278 -7.71 8.55 -10.79
N VAL A 279 -7.55 7.59 -9.87
CA VAL A 279 -8.58 6.59 -9.58
C VAL A 279 -8.73 6.48 -8.07
N ALA A 280 -9.97 6.40 -7.63
CA ALA A 280 -10.29 6.00 -6.27
C ALA A 280 -10.93 4.60 -6.25
N VAL A 281 -10.67 3.83 -5.17
CA VAL A 281 -11.28 2.52 -4.93
C VAL A 281 -11.92 2.55 -3.55
N MET A 282 -13.19 2.15 -3.45
CA MET A 282 -13.92 2.12 -2.20
C MET A 282 -14.21 0.68 -1.77
N ASN A 283 -13.84 0.36 -0.53
CA ASN A 283 -14.03 -0.95 0.10
C ASN A 283 -15.26 -0.95 1.02
N ASN A 284 -16.36 -0.40 0.52
CA ASN A 284 -17.65 -0.38 1.20
C ASN A 284 -18.36 -1.75 1.15
N ASN A 285 -19.45 -1.86 1.92
CA ASN A 285 -20.51 -2.84 1.64
C ASN A 285 -21.83 -2.10 1.31
N PRO A 286 -22.94 -2.79 1.08
CA PRO A 286 -24.19 -2.10 0.74
C PRO A 286 -24.65 -1.07 1.77
N THR A 287 -24.40 -1.29 3.06
CA THR A 287 -24.90 -0.45 4.17
C THR A 287 -23.82 0.21 5.02
N LYS A 288 -22.55 -0.12 4.80
CA LYS A 288 -21.39 0.45 5.53
C LYS A 288 -20.46 1.18 4.57
N GLY A 289 -20.13 2.41 4.90
CA GLY A 289 -19.37 3.29 4.01
C GLY A 289 -20.20 3.77 2.82
N GLY A 290 -19.55 4.26 1.78
CA GLY A 290 -20.22 4.71 0.55
C GLY A 290 -21.24 5.82 0.79
N THR A 291 -20.92 6.78 1.68
CA THR A 291 -21.81 7.89 2.04
C THR A 291 -21.84 8.98 0.98
N ALA A 292 -22.89 9.77 0.96
CA ALA A 292 -23.06 10.89 0.03
C ALA A 292 -21.90 11.91 0.13
N GLY A 293 -21.37 12.14 1.33
CA GLY A 293 -20.22 13.01 1.58
C GLY A 293 -18.97 12.50 0.86
N THR A 294 -18.67 11.21 1.01
CA THR A 294 -17.53 10.59 0.32
C THR A 294 -17.67 10.68 -1.20
N PHE A 295 -18.83 10.32 -1.75
CA PHE A 295 -19.05 10.44 -3.19
C PHE A 295 -18.84 11.86 -3.69
N LYS A 296 -19.37 12.85 -2.98
CA LYS A 296 -19.21 14.26 -3.33
C LYS A 296 -17.74 14.67 -3.36
N ILE A 297 -17.01 14.39 -2.28
CA ILE A 297 -15.59 14.78 -2.14
C ILE A 297 -14.74 14.07 -3.19
N VAL A 298 -14.87 12.76 -3.33
CA VAL A 298 -14.03 11.99 -4.26
C VAL A 298 -14.34 12.39 -5.71
N LYS A 299 -15.62 12.45 -6.10
CA LYS A 299 -16.00 12.80 -7.47
C LYS A 299 -15.64 14.24 -7.87
N SER A 300 -15.53 15.16 -6.92
CA SER A 300 -15.07 16.54 -7.17
C SER A 300 -13.56 16.69 -7.12
N SER A 301 -12.80 15.63 -6.82
CA SER A 301 -11.33 15.71 -6.74
C SER A 301 -10.72 16.05 -8.10
N PRO A 302 -9.83 17.04 -8.18
CA PRO A 302 -9.20 17.44 -9.43
C PRO A 302 -8.40 16.30 -10.05
N GLY A 303 -8.72 15.93 -11.30
CA GLY A 303 -7.99 14.90 -12.05
C GLY A 303 -8.47 13.48 -11.83
N LEU A 304 -9.57 13.29 -11.08
CA LEU A 304 -10.20 11.98 -10.97
C LEU A 304 -10.74 11.53 -12.34
N GLU A 305 -10.33 10.35 -12.77
CA GLU A 305 -10.80 9.71 -13.99
C GLU A 305 -11.97 8.75 -13.70
N ASP A 306 -11.85 7.93 -12.62
CA ASP A 306 -12.87 6.97 -12.24
C ASP A 306 -12.90 6.69 -10.73
N PHE A 307 -14.08 6.24 -10.28
CA PHE A 307 -14.31 5.79 -8.92
C PHE A 307 -14.84 4.34 -8.95
N TRP A 308 -14.06 3.40 -8.43
CA TRP A 308 -14.39 1.98 -8.35
C TRP A 308 -14.95 1.62 -6.97
N GLN A 309 -15.92 0.70 -6.90
CA GLN A 309 -16.56 0.29 -5.67
C GLN A 309 -16.50 -1.23 -5.50
N LEU A 310 -16.17 -1.70 -4.30
CA LEU A 310 -16.33 -3.13 -4.00
C LEU A 310 -17.80 -3.53 -3.95
N HIS A 311 -18.66 -2.67 -3.42
CA HIS A 311 -20.11 -2.90 -3.42
C HIS A 311 -20.90 -1.70 -3.94
N PHE A 312 -22.05 -2.00 -4.54
CA PHE A 312 -23.09 -1.01 -4.70
C PHE A 312 -23.52 -0.50 -3.31
N SER A 313 -23.66 0.82 -3.15
CA SER A 313 -24.06 1.43 -1.88
C SER A 313 -25.57 1.67 -1.91
N ASP A 314 -26.28 1.10 -0.92
CA ASP A 314 -27.71 1.30 -0.70
C ASP A 314 -27.99 2.52 0.18
N VAL A 315 -26.93 3.14 0.77
CA VAL A 315 -27.09 4.32 1.64
C VAL A 315 -27.19 5.63 0.87
N VAL A 316 -27.04 5.57 -0.45
CA VAL A 316 -27.21 6.71 -1.36
C VAL A 316 -28.13 6.35 -2.52
N PRO A 317 -28.76 7.34 -3.20
CA PRO A 317 -29.51 7.09 -4.42
C PRO A 317 -28.68 6.35 -5.48
N LYS A 318 -29.34 5.52 -6.30
CA LYS A 318 -28.68 4.67 -7.29
C LYS A 318 -27.74 5.45 -8.22
N GLU A 319 -28.14 6.62 -8.65
CA GLU A 319 -27.44 7.51 -9.56
C GLU A 319 -26.15 8.13 -8.96
N VAL A 320 -26.01 8.07 -7.63
CA VAL A 320 -24.81 8.52 -6.93
C VAL A 320 -23.70 7.47 -7.02
N ASN A 321 -24.05 6.19 -7.13
CA ASN A 321 -23.08 5.13 -7.31
C ASN A 321 -22.29 5.31 -8.62
N SER A 322 -21.20 4.59 -8.74
CA SER A 322 -20.43 4.50 -10.00
C SER A 322 -21.21 3.67 -11.03
N PRO A 323 -20.88 3.78 -12.32
CA PRO A 323 -21.45 2.90 -13.34
C PRO A 323 -21.24 1.42 -12.98
N GLU A 324 -22.19 0.57 -13.34
CA GLU A 324 -22.22 -0.85 -12.98
C GLU A 324 -20.94 -1.62 -13.30
N SER A 325 -20.25 -1.25 -14.40
CA SER A 325 -18.98 -1.85 -14.78
C SER A 325 -17.85 -1.66 -13.76
N PHE A 326 -17.93 -0.62 -12.93
CA PHE A 326 -16.95 -0.28 -11.90
C PHE A 326 -17.30 -0.83 -10.52
N ILE A 327 -18.42 -1.56 -10.37
CA ILE A 327 -18.87 -2.11 -9.10
C ILE A 327 -18.66 -3.62 -9.10
N ALA A 328 -17.89 -4.14 -8.13
CA ALA A 328 -17.57 -5.55 -8.07
C ALA A 328 -18.72 -6.41 -7.56
N ASN A 329 -19.49 -5.95 -6.55
CA ASN A 329 -20.57 -6.73 -5.96
C ASN A 329 -21.83 -5.88 -5.84
N PHE A 330 -23.01 -6.54 -6.03
CA PHE A 330 -24.31 -5.93 -5.86
C PHE A 330 -25.03 -6.48 -4.64
N THR A 331 -26.00 -5.74 -4.14
CA THR A 331 -26.83 -6.12 -3.00
C THR A 331 -27.45 -7.51 -3.21
N GLY A 332 -27.41 -8.34 -2.17
CA GLY A 332 -27.98 -9.69 -2.17
C GLY A 332 -27.14 -10.74 -2.89
N ALA A 333 -26.01 -10.37 -3.47
CA ALA A 333 -25.06 -11.30 -4.07
C ALA A 333 -23.78 -11.36 -3.23
N ASP A 334 -23.61 -12.42 -2.45
CA ASP A 334 -22.32 -12.72 -1.81
C ASP A 334 -21.39 -13.39 -2.82
N GLY A 335 -20.93 -12.60 -3.80
CA GLY A 335 -20.07 -13.08 -4.88
C GLY A 335 -18.59 -13.06 -4.54
N GLY A 336 -18.17 -12.32 -3.52
CA GLY A 336 -16.77 -12.17 -3.12
C GLY A 336 -15.86 -11.65 -4.23
N ALA A 337 -16.40 -10.89 -5.18
CA ALA A 337 -15.64 -10.39 -6.31
C ALA A 337 -14.69 -9.27 -5.86
N TYR A 338 -13.46 -9.35 -6.31
CA TYR A 338 -12.42 -8.35 -6.05
C TYR A 338 -12.34 -7.31 -7.17
N ILE A 339 -11.60 -6.22 -6.89
CA ILE A 339 -11.06 -5.33 -7.91
C ILE A 339 -9.55 -5.57 -7.97
N LYS A 340 -9.01 -5.80 -9.17
CA LYS A 340 -7.56 -5.98 -9.36
C LYS A 340 -6.98 -4.79 -10.10
N LEU A 341 -5.85 -4.30 -9.60
CA LEU A 341 -5.00 -3.31 -10.24
C LEU A 341 -3.68 -3.96 -10.64
N THR A 342 -3.22 -3.70 -11.85
CA THR A 342 -1.88 -4.07 -12.32
C THR A 342 -1.15 -2.81 -12.75
N ALA A 343 -0.10 -2.42 -12.02
CA ALA A 343 0.67 -1.21 -12.27
C ALA A 343 2.01 -1.49 -12.95
N ARG A 344 2.50 -0.49 -13.70
CA ARG A 344 3.82 -0.45 -14.32
C ARG A 344 4.64 0.71 -13.76
N PRO A 345 5.97 0.63 -13.78
CA PRO A 345 6.84 1.66 -13.20
C PRO A 345 6.82 2.98 -14.00
N ASP A 346 6.27 2.98 -15.21
CA ASP A 346 6.06 4.20 -15.99
C ASP A 346 4.85 5.02 -15.52
N GLY A 347 4.09 4.54 -14.50
CA GLY A 347 2.91 5.17 -13.95
C GLY A 347 1.62 4.81 -14.69
N SER A 348 1.67 3.97 -15.73
CA SER A 348 0.47 3.38 -16.31
C SER A 348 -0.03 2.22 -15.46
N PHE A 349 -1.33 1.96 -15.50
CA PHE A 349 -1.93 0.83 -14.79
C PHE A 349 -3.24 0.39 -15.44
N THR A 350 -3.67 -0.80 -15.10
CA THR A 350 -4.92 -1.40 -15.55
C THR A 350 -5.76 -1.77 -14.33
N MET A 351 -7.06 -1.51 -14.38
CA MET A 351 -8.02 -1.96 -13.37
C MET A 351 -8.92 -3.03 -13.99
N LYS A 352 -9.22 -4.09 -13.22
CA LYS A 352 -10.12 -5.17 -13.63
C LYS A 352 -11.16 -5.44 -12.55
N ASN A 353 -12.42 -5.56 -12.95
CA ASN A 353 -13.51 -6.02 -12.11
C ASN A 353 -13.60 -7.56 -12.15
N GLY A 354 -13.41 -8.21 -11.02
CA GLY A 354 -13.44 -9.67 -10.90
C GLY A 354 -14.80 -10.31 -11.20
N ARG A 355 -15.91 -9.57 -11.02
CA ARG A 355 -17.25 -10.07 -11.27
C ARG A 355 -17.58 -10.19 -12.77
N ASN A 356 -17.34 -9.12 -13.53
CA ASN A 356 -17.81 -9.01 -14.91
C ASN A 356 -16.68 -9.00 -15.95
N GLY A 357 -15.43 -9.05 -15.52
CA GLY A 357 -14.24 -9.03 -16.38
C GLY A 357 -13.96 -7.68 -17.03
N PHE A 358 -14.75 -6.63 -16.73
CA PHE A 358 -14.50 -5.29 -17.26
C PHE A 358 -13.09 -4.82 -16.89
N THR A 359 -12.37 -4.33 -17.89
CA THR A 359 -10.99 -3.87 -17.73
C THR A 359 -10.85 -2.48 -18.34
N LYS A 360 -10.16 -1.60 -17.62
CA LYS A 360 -9.82 -0.25 -18.10
C LYS A 360 -8.35 0.03 -17.90
N GLU A 361 -7.71 0.56 -18.96
CA GLU A 361 -6.31 0.98 -18.92
C GLU A 361 -6.22 2.50 -18.65
N TYR A 362 -5.28 2.88 -17.77
CA TYR A 362 -4.93 4.24 -17.43
C TYR A 362 -3.49 4.50 -17.88
N ARG A 363 -3.32 5.32 -18.92
CA ARG A 363 -2.00 5.61 -19.48
C ARG A 363 -1.15 6.40 -18.49
N ALA A 364 0.17 6.29 -18.61
CA ALA A 364 1.08 7.14 -17.85
C ALA A 364 0.74 8.63 -18.07
N ALA A 365 0.73 9.40 -16.98
CA ALA A 365 0.57 10.85 -17.11
C ALA A 365 1.70 11.40 -17.99
N SER A 366 1.34 12.25 -18.95
CA SER A 366 2.34 12.90 -19.82
C SER A 366 3.30 13.71 -18.94
N THR A 367 4.60 13.47 -19.09
CA THR A 367 5.61 14.38 -18.57
C THR A 367 5.53 15.65 -19.43
N GLY A 368 4.72 16.62 -19.02
CA GLY A 368 4.69 17.92 -19.67
C GLY A 368 6.07 18.55 -19.55
N VAL A 369 6.91 18.37 -20.55
CA VAL A 369 7.98 19.31 -20.85
C VAL A 369 7.26 20.56 -21.31
N ALA A 370 7.13 21.53 -20.43
CA ALA A 370 6.76 22.88 -20.84
C ALA A 370 7.85 23.34 -21.83
N THR A 371 7.61 23.15 -23.11
CA THR A 371 8.36 23.86 -24.14
C THR A 371 7.98 25.32 -23.98
N SER A 372 8.80 26.09 -23.26
CA SER A 372 8.74 27.55 -23.33
C SER A 372 9.11 27.90 -24.77
N SER A 373 8.12 28.12 -25.61
CA SER A 373 8.31 28.88 -26.84
C SER A 373 8.75 30.28 -26.45
N ARG A 374 9.98 30.60 -26.77
CA ARG A 374 10.55 31.95 -26.75
C ARG A 374 9.87 32.83 -27.82
#